data_2c6178ce8734fb7391f8c077ffdb94fe
#
_entry.id   2c6178ce8734fb7391f8c077ffdb94fe
#
_cell.length_a   1.000
_cell.length_b   1.000
_cell.length_c   1.000
_cell.angle_alpha   90.00
_cell.angle_beta   90.00
_cell.angle_gamma   90.00
#
_symmetry.space_group_name_H-M   'P 1'
#
loop_
_entity.id
_entity.type
_entity.pdbx_description
1 polymer ?
#
loop_
_entity_poly.entity_id
_entity_poly.type
_entity_poly.pdbx_seq_one_letter_code
_entity_poly.pdbx_strand_id
1 'polypeptide(L)'
;MEKNWRLCDAFKTVTHDQDKVKPPEKTVAQVKEKFSRLDMDILKEAVRIDTGRLDIPVFFSVCGMDAANLTGTYKQMGKGATPAQAEASAVMELVERFSFYSFLNNPKNFTHSSLAKLGDRAVSRDMIALSVGDESRDVNAALDFFSNLPLKWANGFNLTRKQAVYVPVDWFFAINEFNGTSAGNCLEEALCQGICEIVERHVSALVCQDKPEVPGIRPESATQPAVMELLSKYEKNKIIIHVSDFTCGMGIPTVGVMAWDPGTFPKKSEIVWTAGTAPDPQKAFSRALTETAQLAGDFELKSNYVASGLPKPGSPDEFKFITHPESMVDISSLPDISDNNIRIEVIRCLQMLKDRNMEVISINTTHPGLGIPALYSMSPGTRFRERSLAGSVGMFTAKLILQQYXXDRAIDMLNDMKRFLSDKYYIHFYIGQALVESGKHSSAIDAFEKSLALDPPVEDAAAISSFMGAAFNQAGKFKEAIRVLEKGAALDPDRTDIFNQLGYAYFRQKNHQGAIDAFESVIRLNPSSAIDYANIGTNYRELGDIENAIFYYHTALEIDPGIEFAKTNLTRLTQGK
;
A
#
# COMPACT_ATOMS: atom_id res chain seq x y z
N MET A 1 17.41 25.71 7.54
CA MET A 1 16.51 24.56 7.58
C MET A 1 15.11 24.95 8.05
N GLU A 2 14.98 25.63 9.18
CA GLU A 2 13.67 26.04 9.72
C GLU A 2 12.85 26.91 8.79
N LYS A 3 13.48 27.78 8.01
CA LYS A 3 12.78 28.68 7.07
C LYS A 3 11.97 27.93 6.02
N ASN A 4 12.43 26.73 5.62
CA ASN A 4 11.76 25.94 4.58
C ASN A 4 10.48 25.27 5.08
N TRP A 5 10.26 25.23 6.41
CA TRP A 5 9.09 24.62 7.04
C TRP A 5 8.15 25.66 7.65
N ARG A 6 8.41 26.95 7.41
CA ARG A 6 7.52 28.01 7.87
C ARG A 6 6.23 28.00 7.06
N LEU A 7 5.12 27.81 7.74
CA LEU A 7 3.80 27.81 7.10
C LEU A 7 3.40 29.23 6.72
N CYS A 8 2.95 29.38 5.48
CA CYS A 8 2.50 30.67 4.94
C CYS A 8 1.01 30.61 4.62
N ASP A 9 0.37 31.78 4.55
CA ASP A 9 -1.03 31.86 4.14
C ASP A 9 -1.18 31.22 2.75
N ALA A 10 -2.18 30.36 2.61
CA ALA A 10 -2.45 29.59 1.41
C ALA A 10 -3.96 29.52 1.22
N PHE A 11 -4.50 30.53 0.52
CA PHE A 11 -5.94 30.67 0.36
C PHE A 11 -6.46 29.83 -0.79
N LYS A 12 -7.55 29.12 -0.55
CA LYS A 12 -8.22 28.29 -1.55
C LYS A 12 -8.83 29.18 -2.64
N THR A 13 -8.74 28.72 -3.89
CA THR A 13 -9.41 29.38 -5.00
C THR A 13 -10.88 28.94 -5.08
N VAL A 14 -11.72 29.78 -5.66
CA VAL A 14 -13.13 29.45 -5.88
C VAL A 14 -13.21 28.44 -7.03
N THR A 15 -13.42 27.18 -6.69
CA THR A 15 -13.58 26.06 -7.62
C THR A 15 -14.76 25.21 -7.18
N HIS A 16 -15.11 24.21 -7.98
CA HIS A 16 -16.22 23.32 -7.65
C HIS A 16 -16.04 22.67 -6.27
N ASP A 17 -14.80 22.29 -5.92
CA ASP A 17 -14.50 21.59 -4.67
C ASP A 17 -13.80 22.46 -3.61
N GLN A 18 -13.24 23.56 -4.01
CA GLN A 18 -12.65 24.58 -3.12
C GLN A 18 -11.68 24.04 -2.06
N ASP A 19 -10.72 23.20 -2.48
CA ASP A 19 -9.76 22.64 -1.52
C ASP A 19 -8.30 22.93 -1.88
N LYS A 20 -8.05 23.68 -2.95
CA LYS A 20 -6.69 23.91 -3.45
C LYS A 20 -6.45 25.40 -3.70
N VAL A 21 -5.17 25.79 -3.72
CA VAL A 21 -4.78 27.19 -4.00
C VAL A 21 -4.84 27.53 -5.49
N LYS A 22 -4.98 26.52 -6.36
CA LYS A 22 -5.03 26.69 -7.83
C LYS A 22 -6.16 25.87 -8.41
N PRO A 23 -6.80 26.38 -9.49
CA PRO A 23 -7.70 25.52 -10.26
C PRO A 23 -6.96 24.30 -10.82
N PRO A 24 -7.61 23.12 -10.92
CA PRO A 24 -6.93 21.91 -11.35
C PRO A 24 -6.29 22.01 -12.74
N GLU A 25 -6.90 22.75 -13.65
CA GLU A 25 -6.34 22.95 -14.99
C GLU A 25 -4.98 23.65 -14.95
N LYS A 26 -4.82 24.62 -14.05
CA LYS A 26 -3.54 25.31 -13.87
C LYS A 26 -2.49 24.39 -13.23
N THR A 27 -2.91 23.55 -12.29
CA THR A 27 -2.02 22.54 -11.70
C THR A 27 -1.50 21.58 -12.78
N VAL A 28 -2.38 21.05 -13.63
CA VAL A 28 -2.00 20.13 -14.72
C VAL A 28 -1.03 20.81 -15.68
N ALA A 29 -1.34 22.03 -16.12
CA ALA A 29 -0.49 22.78 -17.04
C ALA A 29 0.91 23.01 -16.46
N GLN A 30 0.97 23.40 -15.19
CA GLN A 30 2.24 23.65 -14.50
C GLN A 30 3.09 22.38 -14.38
N VAL A 31 2.45 21.26 -14.01
CA VAL A 31 3.15 19.98 -13.88
C VAL A 31 3.73 19.54 -15.23
N LYS A 32 2.92 19.61 -16.28
CA LYS A 32 3.36 19.21 -17.64
C LYS A 32 4.53 20.07 -18.11
N GLU A 33 4.47 21.39 -17.88
CA GLU A 33 5.57 22.31 -18.22
C GLU A 33 6.84 21.94 -17.46
N LYS A 34 6.73 21.70 -16.15
CA LYS A 34 7.92 21.38 -15.33
C LYS A 34 8.52 20.03 -15.71
N PHE A 35 7.69 19.04 -16.03
CA PHE A 35 8.18 17.74 -16.54
C PHE A 35 8.94 17.94 -17.85
N SER A 36 8.42 18.77 -18.76
CA SER A 36 9.05 18.99 -20.08
C SER A 36 10.40 19.70 -19.97
N ARG A 37 10.66 20.42 -18.90
CA ARG A 37 11.93 21.10 -18.67
C ARG A 37 13.05 20.16 -18.22
N LEU A 38 12.69 19.00 -17.69
CA LEU A 38 13.67 17.98 -17.31
C LEU A 38 14.05 17.17 -18.56
N ASP A 39 15.32 16.82 -18.66
CA ASP A 39 15.79 15.96 -19.75
C ASP A 39 15.54 14.49 -19.37
N MET A 40 14.27 14.18 -19.14
CA MET A 40 13.81 12.86 -18.69
C MET A 40 12.42 12.60 -19.25
N ASP A 41 12.14 11.35 -19.55
CA ASP A 41 10.83 10.89 -20.02
C ASP A 41 9.96 10.51 -18.80
N ILE A 42 9.17 11.46 -18.30
CA ILE A 42 8.43 11.30 -17.03
C ILE A 42 6.94 10.98 -17.27
N LEU A 43 6.25 11.83 -18.03
CA LEU A 43 4.81 11.69 -18.30
C LEU A 43 4.58 11.51 -19.78
N LYS A 44 4.01 10.36 -20.18
CA LYS A 44 3.64 10.10 -21.58
C LYS A 44 2.31 10.77 -21.90
N GLU A 45 1.29 10.53 -21.08
CA GLU A 45 -0.05 11.11 -21.26
C GLU A 45 -0.86 10.99 -19.99
N ALA A 46 -1.91 11.80 -19.86
CA ALA A 46 -2.95 11.64 -18.86
C ALA A 46 -4.25 11.32 -19.61
N VAL A 47 -4.91 10.22 -19.24
CA VAL A 47 -6.05 9.69 -20.00
C VAL A 47 -7.18 9.27 -19.06
N ARG A 48 -8.41 9.63 -19.45
CA ARG A 48 -9.61 9.22 -18.71
C ARG A 48 -9.90 7.74 -18.98
N ILE A 49 -10.21 6.97 -17.96
CA ILE A 49 -10.31 5.50 -18.03
C ILE A 49 -11.62 4.92 -17.53
N ASP A 50 -12.49 5.71 -16.87
CA ASP A 50 -13.78 5.19 -16.40
C ASP A 50 -14.68 4.84 -17.60
N THR A 51 -15.64 3.94 -17.37
CA THR A 51 -16.56 3.52 -18.44
C THR A 51 -17.60 4.59 -18.80
N GLY A 52 -17.77 5.58 -17.91
CA GLY A 52 -18.78 6.62 -18.05
C GLY A 52 -20.12 6.29 -17.42
N ARG A 53 -20.30 5.08 -16.92
CA ARG A 53 -21.59 4.68 -16.31
C ARG A 53 -21.97 5.58 -15.14
N LEU A 54 -21.04 5.77 -14.19
CA LEU A 54 -21.26 6.67 -13.05
C LEU A 54 -21.04 8.13 -13.42
N ASP A 55 -20.28 8.37 -14.47
CA ASP A 55 -19.83 9.70 -14.86
C ASP A 55 -19.10 10.42 -13.70
N ILE A 56 -18.29 9.64 -12.99
CA ILE A 56 -17.34 10.14 -11.98
C ILE A 56 -15.95 9.89 -12.55
N PRO A 57 -15.21 10.95 -12.90
CA PRO A 57 -13.99 10.77 -13.69
C PRO A 57 -12.88 10.05 -12.93
N VAL A 58 -12.22 9.13 -13.62
CA VAL A 58 -10.99 8.47 -13.17
C VAL A 58 -9.98 8.58 -14.31
N PHE A 59 -8.76 8.98 -13.96
CA PHE A 59 -7.66 9.16 -14.93
C PHE A 59 -6.48 8.28 -14.57
N PHE A 60 -5.72 7.88 -15.61
CA PHE A 60 -4.34 7.43 -15.44
C PHE A 60 -3.39 8.55 -15.88
N SER A 61 -2.32 8.75 -15.13
CA SER A 61 -1.10 9.36 -15.66
C SER A 61 -0.19 8.20 -16.09
N VAL A 62 0.09 8.12 -17.38
CA VAL A 62 0.92 7.04 -17.94
C VAL A 62 2.38 7.50 -17.92
N CYS A 63 3.22 6.71 -17.27
CA CYS A 63 4.64 7.05 -17.08
C CYS A 63 5.41 6.96 -18.38
N GLY A 64 6.32 7.91 -18.59
CA GLY A 64 7.40 7.75 -19.53
C GLY A 64 8.40 6.71 -19.00
N MET A 65 9.37 6.33 -19.83
CA MET A 65 10.31 5.26 -19.49
C MET A 65 11.14 5.57 -18.25
N ASP A 66 11.62 6.81 -18.11
CA ASP A 66 12.45 7.18 -16.95
C ASP A 66 11.66 7.09 -15.65
N ALA A 67 10.41 7.57 -15.66
CA ALA A 67 9.56 7.49 -14.47
C ALA A 67 9.19 6.03 -14.17
N ALA A 68 8.86 5.24 -15.19
CA ALA A 68 8.51 3.82 -15.00
C ALA A 68 9.69 3.05 -14.38
N ASN A 69 10.90 3.27 -14.87
CA ASN A 69 12.11 2.62 -14.35
C ASN A 69 12.39 3.04 -12.90
N LEU A 70 12.16 4.32 -12.57
CA LEU A 70 12.42 4.85 -11.24
C LEU A 70 11.39 4.37 -10.22
N THR A 71 10.11 4.42 -10.57
CA THR A 71 9.00 4.12 -9.64
C THR A 71 8.61 2.64 -9.62
N GLY A 72 8.97 1.89 -10.65
CA GLY A 72 8.57 0.49 -10.78
C GLY A 72 7.12 0.31 -11.24
N THR A 73 6.44 1.38 -11.63
CA THR A 73 5.04 1.34 -12.11
C THR A 73 4.90 2.11 -13.41
N TYR A 74 3.96 1.68 -14.26
CA TYR A 74 3.73 2.30 -15.56
C TYR A 74 2.66 3.38 -15.53
N LYS A 75 1.90 3.48 -14.44
CA LYS A 75 0.78 4.42 -14.36
C LYS A 75 0.40 4.72 -12.92
N GLN A 76 -0.18 5.91 -12.72
CA GLN A 76 -0.76 6.32 -11.44
C GLN A 76 -2.22 6.68 -11.70
N MET A 77 -3.08 6.49 -10.71
CA MET A 77 -4.50 6.78 -10.83
C MET A 77 -4.84 8.11 -10.16
N GLY A 78 -5.86 8.78 -10.71
CA GLY A 78 -6.41 9.98 -10.10
C GLY A 78 -7.93 9.98 -10.18
N LYS A 79 -8.54 10.65 -9.23
CA LYS A 79 -10.00 10.74 -9.08
C LYS A 79 -10.40 12.16 -8.77
N GLY A 80 -11.64 12.47 -9.05
CA GLY A 80 -12.18 13.79 -8.72
C GLY A 80 -13.64 13.90 -9.13
N ALA A 81 -14.29 14.96 -8.65
CA ALA A 81 -15.69 15.23 -8.99
C ALA A 81 -15.82 15.76 -10.44
N THR A 82 -14.75 16.29 -11.00
CA THR A 82 -14.71 16.78 -12.38
C THR A 82 -13.54 16.16 -13.13
N PRO A 83 -13.59 16.11 -14.48
CA PRO A 83 -12.44 15.61 -15.25
C PRO A 83 -11.14 16.33 -14.94
N ALA A 84 -11.15 17.65 -14.79
CA ALA A 84 -9.96 18.43 -14.49
C ALA A 84 -9.36 18.03 -13.13
N GLN A 85 -10.21 17.82 -12.13
CA GLN A 85 -9.75 17.37 -10.80
C GLN A 85 -9.14 15.98 -10.86
N ALA A 86 -9.75 15.05 -11.59
CA ALA A 86 -9.25 13.68 -11.71
C ALA A 86 -7.91 13.65 -12.44
N GLU A 87 -7.76 14.46 -13.48
CA GLU A 87 -6.49 14.60 -14.21
C GLU A 87 -5.42 15.18 -13.29
N ALA A 88 -5.73 16.25 -12.57
CA ALA A 88 -4.79 16.87 -11.61
C ALA A 88 -4.36 15.86 -10.54
N SER A 89 -5.30 15.09 -10.01
CA SER A 89 -5.01 14.02 -9.04
C SER A 89 -4.00 13.01 -9.62
N ALA A 90 -4.23 12.56 -10.85
CA ALA A 90 -3.36 11.55 -11.50
C ALA A 90 -1.94 12.10 -11.73
N VAL A 91 -1.81 13.33 -12.24
CA VAL A 91 -0.48 13.89 -12.51
C VAL A 91 0.24 14.26 -11.22
N MET A 92 -0.48 14.69 -10.20
CA MET A 92 0.13 15.00 -8.89
C MET A 92 0.59 13.74 -8.16
N GLU A 93 -0.11 12.61 -8.32
CA GLU A 93 0.39 11.34 -7.77
C GLU A 93 1.69 10.94 -8.46
N LEU A 94 1.83 11.18 -9.76
CA LEU A 94 3.10 10.95 -10.44
C LEU A 94 4.21 11.87 -9.90
N VAL A 95 3.91 13.15 -9.66
CA VAL A 95 4.87 14.08 -9.02
C VAL A 95 5.32 13.53 -7.68
N GLU A 96 4.37 13.07 -6.88
CA GLU A 96 4.63 12.51 -5.55
C GLU A 96 5.57 11.31 -5.63
N ARG A 97 5.24 10.32 -6.48
CA ARG A 97 6.03 9.09 -6.60
C ARG A 97 7.40 9.34 -7.22
N PHE A 98 7.46 10.13 -8.28
CA PHE A 98 8.72 10.47 -8.93
C PHE A 98 9.66 11.21 -7.97
N SER A 99 9.13 12.18 -7.23
CA SER A 99 9.89 12.95 -6.25
C SER A 99 10.41 12.05 -5.13
N PHE A 100 9.56 11.17 -4.61
CA PHE A 100 9.90 10.27 -3.51
C PHE A 100 11.03 9.31 -3.90
N TYR A 101 10.89 8.63 -5.04
CA TYR A 101 11.92 7.67 -5.48
C TYR A 101 13.20 8.37 -5.90
N SER A 102 13.12 9.55 -6.52
CA SER A 102 14.31 10.35 -6.81
C SER A 102 15.05 10.71 -5.52
N PHE A 103 14.30 11.08 -4.48
CA PHE A 103 14.87 11.40 -3.16
C PHE A 103 15.57 10.17 -2.57
N LEU A 104 14.92 9.01 -2.58
CA LEU A 104 15.48 7.78 -2.00
C LEU A 104 16.74 7.32 -2.72
N ASN A 105 16.82 7.55 -4.02
CA ASN A 105 17.95 7.09 -4.85
C ASN A 105 19.13 8.05 -4.87
N ASN A 106 19.01 9.20 -4.20
CA ASN A 106 20.12 10.17 -4.14
C ASN A 106 20.84 10.05 -2.78
N PRO A 107 22.05 9.45 -2.77
CA PRO A 107 22.76 9.25 -1.50
C PRO A 107 23.11 10.54 -0.76
N LYS A 108 23.14 11.68 -1.45
CA LYS A 108 23.41 12.99 -0.84
C LYS A 108 22.32 13.44 0.13
N ASN A 109 21.13 12.82 0.03
CA ASN A 109 20.01 13.15 0.93
C ASN A 109 20.15 12.50 2.31
N PHE A 110 21.17 11.67 2.52
CA PHE A 110 21.26 10.87 3.74
C PHE A 110 22.60 11.03 4.45
N THR A 111 22.53 10.97 5.78
CA THR A 111 23.68 10.84 6.67
C THR A 111 23.69 9.40 7.19
N HIS A 112 24.83 8.72 7.08
CA HIS A 112 24.99 7.37 7.63
C HIS A 112 25.48 7.48 9.07
N SER A 113 24.68 7.00 10.02
CA SER A 113 24.97 7.12 11.45
C SER A 113 24.12 6.11 12.22
N SER A 114 24.24 6.15 13.53
CA SER A 114 23.38 5.39 14.43
C SER A 114 22.61 6.35 15.35
N LEU A 115 21.50 5.86 15.90
CA LEU A 115 20.72 6.66 16.85
C LEU A 115 21.59 7.12 18.04
N ALA A 116 22.44 6.20 18.54
CA ALA A 116 23.32 6.50 19.67
C ALA A 116 24.25 7.69 19.37
N LYS A 117 24.77 7.78 18.14
CA LYS A 117 25.66 8.89 17.74
C LYS A 117 24.90 10.19 17.47
N LEU A 118 23.70 10.11 16.92
CA LEU A 118 22.88 11.29 16.64
C LEU A 118 22.27 11.89 17.91
N GLY A 119 21.93 11.04 18.87
CA GLY A 119 21.37 11.49 20.15
C GLY A 119 20.08 12.29 19.96
N ASP A 120 19.97 13.41 20.65
CA ASP A 120 18.77 14.25 20.67
C ASP A 120 18.47 14.93 19.31
N ARG A 121 19.40 14.84 18.36
CA ARG A 121 19.13 15.36 16.99
C ARG A 121 18.26 14.45 16.16
N ALA A 122 18.00 13.23 16.62
CA ALA A 122 17.21 12.21 15.90
C ALA A 122 15.87 11.97 16.58
N VAL A 123 14.96 11.31 15.87
CA VAL A 123 13.72 10.81 16.49
C VAL A 123 14.10 9.96 17.70
N SER A 124 13.33 10.08 18.78
CA SER A 124 13.68 9.45 20.05
C SER A 124 13.44 7.92 20.02
N ARG A 125 14.07 7.23 20.96
CA ARG A 125 13.83 5.78 21.19
C ARG A 125 12.34 5.52 21.41
N ASP A 126 11.68 6.39 22.17
CA ASP A 126 10.24 6.25 22.45
C ASP A 126 9.42 6.35 21.16
N MET A 127 9.79 7.24 20.25
CA MET A 127 9.11 7.34 18.95
C MET A 127 9.32 6.10 18.09
N ILE A 128 10.51 5.50 18.14
CA ILE A 128 10.78 4.25 17.42
C ILE A 128 9.86 3.14 17.96
N ALA A 129 9.77 2.97 19.28
CA ALA A 129 8.89 1.97 19.89
C ALA A 129 7.42 2.27 19.55
N LEU A 130 7.02 3.52 19.68
CA LEU A 130 5.64 3.95 19.41
C LEU A 130 5.24 3.71 17.94
N SER A 131 6.18 3.88 17.01
CA SER A 131 5.92 3.71 15.57
C SER A 131 5.45 2.30 15.22
N VAL A 132 5.80 1.30 16.03
CA VAL A 132 5.36 -0.09 15.85
C VAL A 132 4.43 -0.57 16.98
N GLY A 133 4.11 0.30 17.93
CA GLY A 133 3.23 -0.05 19.04
C GLY A 133 3.83 -1.11 19.97
N ASP A 134 5.15 -1.10 20.16
CA ASP A 134 5.84 -2.14 20.91
C ASP A 134 5.78 -1.87 22.43
N GLU A 135 5.00 -2.67 23.13
CA GLU A 135 4.89 -2.65 24.60
C GLU A 135 5.45 -3.95 25.20
N SER A 136 6.26 -4.67 24.44
CA SER A 136 6.80 -5.96 24.88
C SER A 136 7.87 -5.79 25.97
N ARG A 137 8.12 -6.90 26.70
CA ARG A 137 9.19 -6.95 27.72
C ARG A 137 10.57 -6.74 27.10
N ASP A 138 10.73 -7.06 25.82
CA ASP A 138 12.01 -7.05 25.12
C ASP A 138 12.29 -5.70 24.46
N VAL A 139 11.37 -4.73 24.56
CA VAL A 139 11.47 -3.47 23.80
C VAL A 139 12.77 -2.74 24.09
N ASN A 140 13.20 -2.69 25.35
CA ASN A 140 14.43 -1.97 25.71
C ASN A 140 15.68 -2.64 25.12
N ALA A 141 15.76 -3.97 25.16
CA ALA A 141 16.89 -4.70 24.56
C ALA A 141 16.91 -4.51 23.04
N ALA A 142 15.74 -4.55 22.41
CA ALA A 142 15.62 -4.32 20.96
C ALA A 142 16.00 -2.88 20.60
N LEU A 143 15.59 -1.90 21.41
CA LEU A 143 15.96 -0.49 21.21
C LEU A 143 17.46 -0.26 21.42
N ASP A 144 18.07 -0.95 22.39
CA ASP A 144 19.54 -0.87 22.58
C ASP A 144 20.26 -1.38 21.33
N PHE A 145 19.80 -2.47 20.75
CA PHE A 145 20.38 -3.00 19.51
C PHE A 145 20.15 -2.02 18.36
N PHE A 146 18.91 -1.57 18.16
CA PHE A 146 18.55 -0.60 17.12
C PHE A 146 19.39 0.67 17.23
N SER A 147 19.59 1.16 18.45
CA SER A 147 20.30 2.42 18.69
C SER A 147 21.74 2.40 18.20
N ASN A 148 22.34 1.21 18.13
CA ASN A 148 23.72 1.06 17.65
C ASN A 148 23.80 0.65 16.18
N LEU A 149 22.66 0.41 15.54
CA LEU A 149 22.61 -0.04 14.13
C LEU A 149 22.92 1.12 13.18
N PRO A 150 23.93 0.99 12.30
CA PRO A 150 24.17 2.01 11.28
C PRO A 150 23.03 2.03 10.25
N LEU A 151 22.41 3.18 10.08
CA LEU A 151 21.28 3.39 9.17
C LEU A 151 21.47 4.65 8.35
N LYS A 152 20.65 4.82 7.31
CA LYS A 152 20.52 6.07 6.56
C LYS A 152 19.51 6.97 7.27
N TRP A 153 19.90 8.20 7.53
CA TRP A 153 19.06 9.20 8.20
C TRP A 153 18.87 10.40 7.28
N ALA A 154 17.63 10.80 7.09
CA ALA A 154 17.30 12.00 6.31
C ALA A 154 17.02 13.17 7.24
N ASN A 155 17.27 14.38 6.75
CA ASN A 155 16.85 15.59 7.43
C ASN A 155 15.32 15.71 7.33
N GLY A 156 14.67 15.81 8.48
CA GLY A 156 13.24 16.03 8.57
C GLY A 156 12.92 17.18 9.51
N PHE A 157 11.66 17.39 9.75
CA PHE A 157 11.17 18.43 10.63
C PHE A 157 10.00 17.92 11.44
N ASN A 158 10.06 18.08 12.75
CA ASN A 158 8.95 17.77 13.66
C ASN A 158 8.06 19.01 13.71
N LEU A 159 6.91 18.92 13.03
CA LEU A 159 5.98 20.04 12.90
C LEU A 159 5.29 20.36 14.22
N THR A 160 5.12 19.36 15.08
CA THR A 160 4.47 19.55 16.39
C THR A 160 5.39 20.30 17.34
N ARG A 161 6.68 19.96 17.37
CA ARG A 161 7.69 20.59 18.24
C ARG A 161 8.40 21.76 17.58
N LYS A 162 8.22 21.93 16.26
CA LYS A 162 8.85 22.99 15.45
C LYS A 162 10.38 22.93 15.51
N GLN A 163 10.92 21.73 15.29
CA GLN A 163 12.37 21.54 15.33
C GLN A 163 12.83 20.53 14.26
N ALA A 164 14.05 20.75 13.77
CA ALA A 164 14.70 19.83 12.84
C ALA A 164 14.99 18.50 13.55
N VAL A 165 14.91 17.40 12.82
CA VAL A 165 15.12 16.07 13.38
C VAL A 165 15.64 15.12 12.29
N TYR A 166 16.59 14.26 12.63
CA TYR A 166 17.01 13.17 11.75
C TYR A 166 16.01 12.03 11.82
N VAL A 167 15.64 11.48 10.66
CA VAL A 167 14.60 10.45 10.52
C VAL A 167 15.20 9.23 9.82
N PRO A 168 15.05 8.02 10.38
CA PRO A 168 15.51 6.79 9.71
C PRO A 168 14.48 6.37 8.67
N VAL A 169 14.71 6.79 7.41
CA VAL A 169 13.71 6.65 6.33
C VAL A 169 13.34 5.20 6.09
N ASP A 170 14.34 4.31 6.05
CA ASP A 170 14.08 2.89 5.77
C ASP A 170 13.21 2.24 6.86
N TRP A 171 13.38 2.68 8.11
CA TRP A 171 12.52 2.23 9.22
C TRP A 171 11.06 2.59 8.96
N PHE A 172 10.81 3.88 8.70
CA PHE A 172 9.44 4.35 8.49
C PHE A 172 8.85 3.81 7.19
N PHE A 173 9.65 3.62 6.13
CA PHE A 173 9.15 3.01 4.90
C PHE A 173 8.78 1.54 5.13
N ALA A 174 9.55 0.80 5.92
CA ALA A 174 9.24 -0.60 6.24
C ALA A 174 7.90 -0.74 6.99
N ILE A 175 7.52 0.30 7.76
CA ILE A 175 6.29 0.29 8.58
C ILE A 175 5.11 0.86 7.82
N ASN A 176 5.31 2.02 7.19
CA ASN A 176 4.24 2.87 6.64
C ASN A 176 4.07 2.74 5.14
N GLU A 177 5.07 2.21 4.44
CA GLU A 177 5.12 2.19 2.98
C GLU A 177 4.86 3.61 2.43
N PHE A 178 3.89 3.77 1.54
CA PHE A 178 3.56 5.06 0.94
C PHE A 178 2.56 5.88 1.74
N ASN A 179 2.05 5.35 2.85
CA ASN A 179 1.11 6.12 3.68
C ASN A 179 1.82 7.35 4.26
N GLY A 180 1.34 8.52 3.88
CA GLY A 180 1.94 9.79 4.29
C GLY A 180 2.78 10.48 3.21
N THR A 181 3.01 9.85 2.05
CA THR A 181 3.58 10.57 0.90
C THR A 181 2.52 11.53 0.34
N SER A 182 2.94 12.69 -0.11
CA SER A 182 2.00 13.70 -0.63
C SER A 182 2.72 14.69 -1.52
N ALA A 183 1.96 15.37 -2.37
CA ALA A 183 2.43 16.50 -3.16
C ALA A 183 1.34 17.57 -3.21
N GLY A 184 1.73 18.82 -3.45
CA GLY A 184 0.77 19.92 -3.49
C GLY A 184 1.32 21.11 -4.26
N ASN A 185 0.43 22.05 -4.59
CA ASN A 185 0.82 23.29 -5.23
C ASN A 185 1.68 24.17 -4.31
N CYS A 186 1.56 23.96 -3.00
CA CYS A 186 2.35 24.65 -1.99
C CYS A 186 2.62 23.68 -0.84
N LEU A 187 3.49 24.09 0.08
CA LEU A 187 3.85 23.29 1.25
C LEU A 187 2.62 22.93 2.07
N GLU A 188 1.73 23.90 2.28
CA GLU A 188 0.52 23.74 3.11
C GLU A 188 -0.42 22.70 2.52
N GLU A 189 -0.63 22.71 1.18
CA GLU A 189 -1.43 21.67 0.51
C GLU A 189 -0.83 20.28 0.71
N ALA A 190 0.47 20.15 0.48
CA ALA A 190 1.15 18.86 0.62
C ALA A 190 1.06 18.34 2.07
N LEU A 191 1.25 19.22 3.05
CA LEU A 191 1.14 18.84 4.47
C LEU A 191 -0.29 18.42 4.82
N CYS A 192 -1.28 19.21 4.43
CA CYS A 192 -2.68 18.89 4.73
C CYS A 192 -3.06 17.54 4.14
N GLN A 193 -2.67 17.29 2.89
CA GLN A 193 -2.94 16.01 2.20
C GLN A 193 -2.27 14.86 2.94
N GLY A 194 -0.99 15.01 3.29
CA GLY A 194 -0.23 13.94 3.97
C GLY A 194 -0.79 13.62 5.35
N ILE A 195 -1.11 14.64 6.14
CA ILE A 195 -1.68 14.45 7.49
C ILE A 195 -3.05 13.78 7.38
N CYS A 196 -3.91 14.24 6.46
CA CYS A 196 -5.24 13.65 6.29
C CYS A 196 -5.15 12.19 5.86
N GLU A 197 -4.20 11.84 4.97
CA GLU A 197 -4.01 10.44 4.57
C GLU A 197 -3.58 9.57 5.75
N ILE A 198 -2.66 10.06 6.58
CA ILE A 198 -2.21 9.33 7.78
C ILE A 198 -3.41 9.05 8.71
N VAL A 199 -4.24 10.06 8.95
CA VAL A 199 -5.43 9.92 9.80
C VAL A 199 -6.42 8.94 9.17
N GLU A 200 -6.65 9.06 7.87
CA GLU A 200 -7.56 8.17 7.12
C GLU A 200 -7.14 6.70 7.27
N ARG A 201 -5.85 6.42 7.06
CA ARG A 201 -5.32 5.05 7.17
C ARG A 201 -5.40 4.56 8.60
N HIS A 202 -5.12 5.42 9.57
CA HIS A 202 -5.18 5.10 10.99
C HIS A 202 -6.61 4.70 11.40
N VAL A 203 -7.60 5.55 11.12
CA VAL A 203 -8.98 5.25 11.52
C VAL A 203 -9.54 4.06 10.75
N SER A 204 -9.16 3.89 9.47
CA SER A 204 -9.56 2.71 8.69
C SER A 204 -9.04 1.42 9.36
N ALA A 205 -7.79 1.45 9.84
CA ALA A 205 -7.23 0.31 10.58
C ALA A 205 -7.99 0.06 11.89
N LEU A 206 -8.32 1.12 12.63
CA LEU A 206 -9.11 0.99 13.87
C LEU A 206 -10.47 0.34 13.59
N VAL A 207 -11.15 0.78 12.54
CA VAL A 207 -12.48 0.24 12.19
C VAL A 207 -12.38 -1.24 11.83
N CYS A 208 -11.36 -1.63 11.04
CA CYS A 208 -11.20 -3.02 10.63
C CYS A 208 -10.77 -3.94 11.77
N GLN A 209 -9.85 -3.48 12.62
CA GLN A 209 -9.19 -4.30 13.64
C GLN A 209 -10.02 -4.36 14.91
N ASP A 210 -10.49 -3.22 15.39
CA ASP A 210 -11.19 -3.11 16.67
C ASP A 210 -12.71 -3.22 16.52
N LYS A 211 -13.22 -3.02 15.32
CA LYS A 211 -14.66 -3.04 14.99
C LYS A 211 -15.49 -2.24 16.02
N PRO A 212 -15.16 -0.96 16.23
CA PRO A 212 -15.88 -0.13 17.20
C PRO A 212 -17.29 0.15 16.71
N GLU A 213 -18.13 0.69 17.61
CA GLU A 213 -19.43 1.23 17.19
C GLU A 213 -19.19 2.43 16.27
N VAL A 214 -19.72 2.36 15.04
CA VAL A 214 -19.55 3.36 14.01
C VAL A 214 -20.93 3.87 13.60
N PRO A 215 -21.26 5.13 13.90
CA PRO A 215 -22.56 5.68 13.47
C PRO A 215 -22.67 5.70 11.93
N GLY A 216 -23.85 5.38 11.42
CA GLY A 216 -24.15 5.63 10.03
C GLY A 216 -24.41 7.11 9.82
N ILE A 217 -24.11 7.62 8.62
CA ILE A 217 -24.40 9.01 8.23
C ILE A 217 -25.56 8.98 7.23
N ARG A 218 -26.57 9.83 7.45
CA ARG A 218 -27.66 10.00 6.48
C ARG A 218 -27.12 10.72 5.24
N PRO A 219 -27.07 10.05 4.07
CA PRO A 219 -26.53 10.71 2.86
C PRO A 219 -27.29 12.00 2.50
N GLU A 220 -28.59 12.00 2.72
CA GLU A 220 -29.44 13.17 2.43
C GLU A 220 -29.15 14.37 3.33
N SER A 221 -28.35 14.21 4.37
CA SER A 221 -27.94 15.34 5.21
C SER A 221 -26.82 16.18 4.58
N ALA A 222 -26.22 15.72 3.48
CA ALA A 222 -25.21 16.49 2.74
C ALA A 222 -25.86 17.73 2.11
N THR A 223 -25.16 18.85 2.18
CA THR A 223 -25.69 20.13 1.66
C THR A 223 -24.80 20.78 0.61
N GLN A 224 -23.53 20.36 0.51
CA GLN A 224 -22.63 20.93 -0.50
C GLN A 224 -22.99 20.39 -1.89
N PRO A 225 -23.12 21.27 -2.90
CA PRO A 225 -23.55 20.84 -4.24
C PRO A 225 -22.69 19.74 -4.85
N ALA A 226 -21.37 19.78 -4.66
CA ALA A 226 -20.47 18.75 -5.20
C ALA A 226 -20.79 17.36 -4.63
N VAL A 227 -21.09 17.27 -3.33
CA VAL A 227 -21.45 16.00 -2.69
C VAL A 227 -22.82 15.52 -3.17
N MET A 228 -23.79 16.44 -3.21
CA MET A 228 -25.15 16.11 -3.66
C MET A 228 -25.15 15.58 -5.11
N GLU A 229 -24.34 16.19 -5.97
CA GLU A 229 -24.18 15.75 -7.35
C GLU A 229 -23.61 14.32 -7.43
N LEU A 230 -22.55 14.04 -6.66
CA LEU A 230 -21.96 12.69 -6.61
C LEU A 230 -23.00 11.67 -6.11
N LEU A 231 -23.71 11.99 -5.04
CA LEU A 231 -24.75 11.08 -4.48
C LEU A 231 -25.82 10.78 -5.53
N SER A 232 -26.25 11.79 -6.29
CA SER A 232 -27.28 11.59 -7.31
C SER A 232 -26.80 10.63 -8.41
N LYS A 233 -25.51 10.62 -8.72
CA LYS A 233 -24.95 9.68 -9.72
C LYS A 233 -25.02 8.24 -9.23
N TYR A 234 -24.74 8.00 -7.95
CA TYR A 234 -24.89 6.65 -7.35
C TYR A 234 -26.35 6.23 -7.34
N GLU A 235 -27.23 7.11 -6.89
CA GLU A 235 -28.67 6.85 -6.80
C GLU A 235 -29.26 6.52 -8.18
N LYS A 236 -28.94 7.33 -9.19
CA LYS A 236 -29.39 7.14 -10.58
C LYS A 236 -29.01 5.76 -11.12
N ASN A 237 -27.85 5.27 -10.72
CA ASN A 237 -27.34 3.97 -11.15
C ASN A 237 -27.74 2.82 -10.21
N LYS A 238 -28.59 3.11 -9.21
CA LYS A 238 -29.11 2.11 -8.25
C LYS A 238 -28.01 1.42 -7.44
N ILE A 239 -26.90 2.12 -7.23
CA ILE A 239 -25.81 1.62 -6.39
C ILE A 239 -26.22 1.79 -4.93
N ILE A 240 -26.09 0.71 -4.15
CA ILE A 240 -26.34 0.78 -2.70
C ILE A 240 -25.09 1.34 -2.04
N ILE A 241 -25.26 2.38 -1.20
CA ILE A 241 -24.17 2.93 -0.43
C ILE A 241 -24.54 2.93 1.06
N HIS A 242 -23.54 2.64 1.91
CA HIS A 242 -23.64 2.79 3.36
C HIS A 242 -22.56 3.81 3.75
N VAL A 243 -22.96 4.89 4.39
CA VAL A 243 -22.07 5.98 4.77
C VAL A 243 -21.88 5.94 6.27
N SER A 244 -20.64 6.08 6.73
CA SER A 244 -20.28 5.91 8.14
C SER A 244 -19.40 7.03 8.63
N ASP A 245 -19.55 7.37 9.91
CA ASP A 245 -18.67 8.31 10.60
C ASP A 245 -17.44 7.55 11.10
N PHE A 246 -16.33 7.70 10.40
CA PHE A 246 -15.05 7.06 10.72
C PHE A 246 -14.14 7.98 11.54
N THR A 247 -14.66 9.07 12.11
CA THR A 247 -13.82 10.04 12.82
C THR A 247 -13.10 9.43 14.04
N CYS A 248 -13.71 8.44 14.70
CA CYS A 248 -13.08 7.66 15.77
C CYS A 248 -12.39 8.52 16.83
N GLY A 249 -12.98 9.66 17.18
CA GLY A 249 -12.43 10.54 18.21
C GLY A 249 -11.18 11.31 17.83
N MET A 250 -10.75 11.27 16.56
CA MET A 250 -9.52 11.94 16.14
C MET A 250 -9.66 13.46 15.96
N GLY A 251 -10.89 13.97 15.89
CA GLY A 251 -11.12 15.40 15.73
C GLY A 251 -10.97 15.92 14.31
N ILE A 252 -10.56 15.07 13.38
CA ILE A 252 -10.45 15.38 11.95
C ILE A 252 -11.48 14.49 11.25
N PRO A 253 -12.48 15.08 10.56
CA PRO A 253 -13.60 14.27 10.07
C PRO A 253 -13.14 13.27 9.02
N THR A 254 -13.60 12.03 9.17
CA THR A 254 -13.38 10.96 8.22
C THR A 254 -14.71 10.28 7.93
N VAL A 255 -15.01 10.08 6.65
CA VAL A 255 -16.25 9.46 6.18
C VAL A 255 -15.89 8.15 5.49
N GLY A 256 -16.56 7.06 5.90
CA GLY A 256 -16.44 5.76 5.22
C GLY A 256 -17.61 5.56 4.27
N VAL A 257 -17.36 4.91 3.13
CA VAL A 257 -18.41 4.54 2.16
C VAL A 257 -18.20 3.10 1.75
N MET A 258 -19.22 2.27 1.95
CA MET A 258 -19.27 0.90 1.43
C MET A 258 -20.35 0.86 0.34
N ALA A 259 -20.01 0.35 -0.83
CA ALA A 259 -20.91 0.41 -1.98
C ALA A 259 -20.85 -0.85 -2.84
N TRP A 260 -22.00 -1.21 -3.41
CA TRP A 260 -22.09 -2.31 -4.39
C TRP A 260 -23.31 -2.12 -5.27
N ASP A 261 -23.29 -2.80 -6.41
CA ASP A 261 -24.40 -2.83 -7.36
C ASP A 261 -25.10 -4.19 -7.26
N PRO A 262 -26.34 -4.25 -6.73
CA PRO A 262 -27.07 -5.53 -6.65
C PRO A 262 -27.29 -6.18 -8.02
N GLY A 263 -27.29 -5.40 -9.11
CA GLY A 263 -27.52 -5.90 -10.45
C GLY A 263 -26.33 -6.61 -11.07
N THR A 264 -25.11 -6.31 -10.62
CA THR A 264 -23.88 -6.87 -11.18
C THR A 264 -23.05 -7.67 -10.19
N PHE A 265 -23.23 -7.46 -8.89
CA PHE A 265 -22.54 -8.23 -7.86
C PHE A 265 -23.15 -9.62 -7.74
N PRO A 266 -22.39 -10.70 -7.60
CA PRO A 266 -20.92 -10.77 -7.53
C PRO A 266 -20.23 -11.11 -8.86
N LYS A 267 -20.99 -11.32 -9.93
CA LYS A 267 -20.45 -11.84 -11.19
C LYS A 267 -19.56 -10.84 -11.92
N LYS A 268 -20.01 -9.59 -12.05
CA LYS A 268 -19.31 -8.57 -12.83
C LYS A 268 -18.62 -7.50 -11.97
N SER A 269 -19.05 -7.35 -10.72
CA SER A 269 -18.52 -6.30 -9.85
C SER A 269 -18.27 -6.80 -8.45
N GLU A 270 -17.60 -5.95 -7.67
CA GLU A 270 -17.22 -6.22 -6.28
C GLU A 270 -17.87 -5.20 -5.35
N ILE A 271 -17.92 -5.54 -4.06
CA ILE A 271 -18.23 -4.56 -3.02
C ILE A 271 -16.95 -3.76 -2.78
N VAL A 272 -17.04 -2.44 -2.75
CA VAL A 272 -15.90 -1.58 -2.44
C VAL A 272 -16.16 -0.83 -1.14
N TRP A 273 -15.10 -0.62 -0.37
CA TRP A 273 -15.18 0.04 0.93
C TRP A 273 -14.03 1.04 0.99
N THR A 274 -14.36 2.32 1.16
CA THR A 274 -13.41 3.42 1.07
C THR A 274 -13.57 4.35 2.26
N ALA A 275 -12.60 5.23 2.44
CA ALA A 275 -12.67 6.30 3.41
C ALA A 275 -12.09 7.58 2.80
N GLY A 276 -12.54 8.72 3.31
CA GLY A 276 -11.99 10.01 2.94
C GLY A 276 -11.86 10.88 4.18
N THR A 277 -10.72 11.54 4.32
CA THR A 277 -10.43 12.47 5.42
C THR A 277 -10.10 13.83 4.86
N ALA A 278 -10.68 14.86 5.43
CA ALA A 278 -10.40 16.25 5.08
C ALA A 278 -10.82 17.14 6.26
N PRO A 279 -10.32 18.38 6.34
CA PRO A 279 -10.79 19.30 7.40
C PRO A 279 -12.28 19.59 7.37
N ASP A 280 -12.90 19.58 6.20
CA ASP A 280 -14.34 19.76 5.98
C ASP A 280 -15.00 18.38 5.88
N PRO A 281 -16.01 18.05 6.71
CA PRO A 281 -16.64 16.72 6.65
C PRO A 281 -17.32 16.44 5.32
N GLN A 282 -17.87 17.43 4.62
CA GLN A 282 -18.46 17.19 3.31
C GLN A 282 -17.40 16.95 2.25
N LYS A 283 -16.22 17.58 2.36
CA LYS A 283 -15.09 17.26 1.49
C LYS A 283 -14.57 15.84 1.77
N ALA A 284 -14.53 15.43 3.04
CA ALA A 284 -14.20 14.03 3.40
C ALA A 284 -15.17 13.06 2.71
N PHE A 285 -16.45 13.38 2.71
CA PHE A 285 -17.49 12.57 2.04
C PHE A 285 -17.25 12.52 0.53
N SER A 286 -16.98 13.67 -0.10
CA SER A 286 -16.65 13.74 -1.53
C SER A 286 -15.45 12.85 -1.87
N ARG A 287 -14.41 12.88 -1.05
CA ARG A 287 -13.20 12.05 -1.26
C ARG A 287 -13.54 10.57 -1.21
N ALA A 288 -14.35 10.15 -0.24
CA ALA A 288 -14.76 8.74 -0.13
C ALA A 288 -15.59 8.32 -1.36
N LEU A 289 -16.51 9.17 -1.82
CA LEU A 289 -17.35 8.86 -2.98
C LEU A 289 -16.55 8.76 -4.28
N THR A 290 -15.58 9.66 -4.49
CA THR A 290 -14.75 9.60 -5.71
C THR A 290 -13.77 8.42 -5.66
N GLU A 291 -13.26 8.07 -4.49
CA GLU A 291 -12.42 6.88 -4.35
C GLU A 291 -13.22 5.60 -4.58
N THR A 292 -14.48 5.57 -4.16
CA THR A 292 -15.38 4.44 -4.46
C THR A 292 -15.47 4.23 -5.97
N ALA A 293 -15.67 5.29 -6.75
CA ALA A 293 -15.71 5.21 -8.20
C ALA A 293 -14.40 4.71 -8.79
N GLN A 294 -13.28 5.19 -8.26
CA GLN A 294 -11.94 4.77 -8.69
C GLN A 294 -11.73 3.27 -8.51
N LEU A 295 -12.14 2.73 -7.38
CA LEU A 295 -11.91 1.32 -7.03
C LEU A 295 -12.93 0.37 -7.67
N ALA A 296 -14.11 0.87 -7.98
CA ALA A 296 -15.25 0.02 -8.37
C ALA A 296 -15.27 -0.37 -9.85
N GLY A 297 -14.50 0.29 -10.72
CA GLY A 297 -14.61 0.08 -12.16
C GLY A 297 -16.03 0.33 -12.65
N ASP A 298 -16.68 1.37 -12.12
CA ASP A 298 -18.09 1.74 -12.40
C ASP A 298 -19.09 0.63 -12.07
N PHE A 299 -18.69 -0.37 -11.28
CA PHE A 299 -19.50 -1.54 -10.95
C PHE A 299 -19.88 -2.36 -12.20
N GLU A 300 -19.05 -2.28 -13.23
CA GLU A 300 -19.22 -3.06 -14.47
C GLU A 300 -18.08 -4.04 -14.68
N LEU A 301 -16.92 -3.79 -14.06
CA LEU A 301 -15.72 -4.58 -14.21
C LEU A 301 -15.15 -4.90 -12.83
N LYS A 302 -14.62 -6.10 -12.66
CA LYS A 302 -13.82 -6.40 -11.49
C LYS A 302 -12.47 -5.70 -11.66
N SER A 303 -12.10 -4.91 -10.68
CA SER A 303 -10.85 -4.17 -10.71
C SER A 303 -9.75 -4.99 -10.03
N ASN A 304 -8.57 -5.03 -10.65
CA ASN A 304 -7.39 -5.63 -10.00
C ASN A 304 -6.76 -4.67 -8.99
N TYR A 305 -7.36 -3.52 -8.78
CA TYR A 305 -6.87 -2.54 -7.82
C TYR A 305 -7.09 -3.06 -6.41
N VAL A 306 -6.00 -3.13 -5.63
CA VAL A 306 -6.07 -3.53 -4.22
C VAL A 306 -6.33 -2.27 -3.40
N ALA A 307 -7.45 -2.23 -2.71
CA ALA A 307 -7.79 -1.10 -1.85
C ALA A 307 -6.83 -1.07 -0.67
N SER A 308 -6.18 0.07 -0.48
CA SER A 308 -5.36 0.28 0.71
C SER A 308 -6.25 0.80 1.83
N GLY A 309 -6.03 0.32 3.05
CA GLY A 309 -6.74 0.77 4.24
C GLY A 309 -7.98 -0.02 4.63
N LEU A 310 -8.78 -0.45 3.67
CA LEU A 310 -10.03 -1.19 3.95
C LEU A 310 -10.13 -2.43 3.07
N PRO A 311 -10.65 -3.55 3.59
CA PRO A 311 -10.78 -4.77 2.80
C PRO A 311 -11.95 -4.66 1.80
N LYS A 312 -11.96 -5.53 0.80
CA LYS A 312 -13.12 -5.72 -0.08
C LYS A 312 -14.03 -6.78 0.56
N PRO A 313 -15.24 -6.42 1.00
CA PRO A 313 -16.14 -7.43 1.59
C PRO A 313 -16.53 -8.50 0.58
N GLY A 314 -16.63 -9.74 1.05
CA GLY A 314 -17.08 -10.87 0.24
C GLY A 314 -18.59 -10.93 0.10
N SER A 315 -19.32 -10.30 1.01
CA SER A 315 -20.78 -10.20 0.97
C SER A 315 -21.23 -8.93 1.67
N PRO A 316 -22.46 -8.45 1.35
CA PRO A 316 -23.01 -7.26 2.03
C PRO A 316 -23.15 -7.45 3.55
N ASP A 317 -23.29 -8.69 4.02
CA ASP A 317 -23.52 -8.98 5.43
C ASP A 317 -22.23 -9.21 6.24
N GLU A 318 -21.08 -9.17 5.58
CA GLU A 318 -19.80 -9.45 6.26
C GLU A 318 -19.49 -8.45 7.37
N PHE A 319 -19.84 -7.18 7.15
CA PHE A 319 -19.59 -6.10 8.12
C PHE A 319 -20.92 -5.46 8.54
N LYS A 320 -21.71 -6.23 9.31
CA LYS A 320 -23.07 -5.80 9.71
C LYS A 320 -23.08 -4.50 10.52
N PHE A 321 -22.01 -4.22 11.28
CA PHE A 321 -21.92 -2.98 12.05
C PHE A 321 -21.84 -1.74 11.14
N ILE A 322 -21.50 -1.94 9.86
CA ILE A 322 -21.47 -0.88 8.84
C ILE A 322 -22.81 -0.81 8.09
N THR A 323 -23.33 -1.97 7.65
CA THR A 323 -24.55 -2.01 6.84
C THR A 323 -25.82 -1.83 7.67
N HIS A 324 -25.74 -2.15 8.97
CA HIS A 324 -26.87 -2.02 9.92
C HIS A 324 -26.36 -1.33 11.19
N PRO A 325 -26.00 -0.03 11.10
CA PRO A 325 -25.44 0.66 12.27
C PRO A 325 -26.48 0.85 13.35
N GLU A 326 -26.03 0.88 14.61
CA GLU A 326 -26.90 1.05 15.77
C GLU A 326 -27.49 2.47 15.88
N SER A 327 -26.80 3.44 15.29
CA SER A 327 -27.27 4.84 15.30
C SER A 327 -26.97 5.52 13.96
N MET A 328 -27.77 6.53 13.67
CA MET A 328 -27.63 7.34 12.45
C MET A 328 -27.44 8.80 12.85
N VAL A 329 -26.51 9.48 12.20
CA VAL A 329 -26.22 10.89 12.43
C VAL A 329 -26.28 11.68 11.12
N ASP A 330 -26.35 12.98 11.21
CA ASP A 330 -26.22 13.88 10.06
C ASP A 330 -24.74 14.25 9.88
N ILE A 331 -24.35 14.57 8.63
CA ILE A 331 -22.97 14.94 8.32
C ILE A 331 -22.52 16.15 9.17
N SER A 332 -23.45 17.02 9.53
CA SER A 332 -23.17 18.21 10.34
C SER A 332 -22.76 17.88 11.78
N SER A 333 -22.95 16.64 12.22
CA SER A 333 -22.51 16.22 13.57
C SER A 333 -21.02 15.89 13.64
N LEU A 334 -20.37 15.70 12.49
CA LEU A 334 -18.94 15.45 12.45
C LEU A 334 -18.17 16.76 12.73
N PRO A 335 -16.97 16.68 13.30
CA PRO A 335 -16.18 17.90 13.48
C PRO A 335 -15.89 18.58 12.14
N ASP A 336 -15.86 19.91 12.15
CA ASP A 336 -15.49 20.73 11.00
C ASP A 336 -14.35 21.64 11.43
N ILE A 337 -13.16 21.37 10.93
CA ILE A 337 -11.96 22.17 11.24
C ILE A 337 -11.47 22.92 9.99
N SER A 338 -12.33 23.03 8.99
CA SER A 338 -12.00 23.68 7.73
C SER A 338 -11.83 25.20 7.87
N ASP A 339 -11.09 25.76 6.93
CA ASP A 339 -10.86 27.18 6.81
C ASP A 339 -10.54 27.49 5.34
N ASN A 340 -10.75 28.72 4.92
CA ASN A 340 -10.37 29.14 3.57
C ASN A 340 -8.84 29.23 3.41
N ASN A 341 -8.12 29.34 4.53
CA ASN A 341 -6.66 29.38 4.55
C ASN A 341 -6.13 28.01 4.98
N ILE A 342 -5.49 27.30 4.05
CA ILE A 342 -4.99 25.93 4.29
C ILE A 342 -3.96 25.93 5.43
N ARG A 343 -3.21 27.02 5.62
CA ARG A 343 -2.29 27.13 6.77
C ARG A 343 -3.05 26.88 8.08
N ILE A 344 -4.23 27.48 8.23
CA ILE A 344 -5.04 27.32 9.44
C ILE A 344 -5.52 25.85 9.57
N GLU A 345 -5.92 25.23 8.45
CA GLU A 345 -6.31 23.81 8.47
C GLU A 345 -5.17 22.92 8.95
N VAL A 346 -3.95 23.16 8.44
CA VAL A 346 -2.76 22.40 8.87
C VAL A 346 -2.53 22.57 10.37
N ILE A 347 -2.59 23.81 10.86
CA ILE A 347 -2.40 24.10 12.30
C ILE A 347 -3.45 23.36 13.14
N ARG A 348 -4.72 23.38 12.70
CA ARG A 348 -5.80 22.67 13.41
C ARG A 348 -5.59 21.16 13.39
N CYS A 349 -5.19 20.59 12.24
CA CYS A 349 -4.88 19.15 12.16
C CYS A 349 -3.74 18.77 13.12
N LEU A 350 -2.66 19.56 13.14
CA LEU A 350 -1.53 19.32 14.05
C LEU A 350 -1.99 19.38 15.51
N GLN A 351 -2.88 20.31 15.85
CA GLN A 351 -3.39 20.44 17.22
C GLN A 351 -4.25 19.23 17.59
N MET A 352 -5.12 18.75 16.67
CA MET A 352 -5.95 17.56 16.93
C MET A 352 -5.08 16.35 17.25
N LEU A 353 -4.00 16.16 16.50
CA LEU A 353 -3.07 15.04 16.73
C LEU A 353 -2.29 15.24 18.02
N LYS A 354 -1.81 16.45 18.28
CA LYS A 354 -1.08 16.78 19.52
C LYS A 354 -1.93 16.50 20.76
N ASP A 355 -3.22 16.82 20.72
CA ASP A 355 -4.15 16.57 21.83
C ASP A 355 -4.29 15.07 22.13
N ARG A 356 -3.89 14.21 21.19
CA ARG A 356 -3.91 12.76 21.31
C ARG A 356 -2.50 12.17 21.46
N ASN A 357 -1.54 13.02 21.84
CA ASN A 357 -0.13 12.65 22.03
C ASN A 357 0.52 12.10 20.76
N MET A 358 0.08 12.59 19.61
CA MET A 358 0.62 12.20 18.31
C MET A 358 1.36 13.39 17.69
N GLU A 359 2.64 13.16 17.38
CA GLU A 359 3.47 14.17 16.74
C GLU A 359 3.57 13.89 15.24
N VAL A 360 3.69 14.95 14.45
CA VAL A 360 3.86 14.82 13.00
C VAL A 360 5.27 15.23 12.63
N ILE A 361 5.95 14.33 11.92
CA ILE A 361 7.29 14.54 11.38
C ILE A 361 7.17 14.45 9.87
N SER A 362 7.88 15.32 9.14
CA SER A 362 7.84 15.29 7.69
C SER A 362 9.24 15.44 7.11
N ILE A 363 9.47 14.77 5.98
CA ILE A 363 10.70 14.87 5.19
C ILE A 363 10.34 15.55 3.88
N ASN A 364 11.12 16.53 3.47
CA ASN A 364 10.93 17.23 2.21
C ASN A 364 11.57 16.41 1.09
N THR A 365 10.73 15.77 0.27
CA THR A 365 11.16 14.93 -0.85
C THR A 365 11.05 15.66 -2.20
N THR A 366 10.80 16.95 -2.19
CA THR A 366 10.66 17.77 -3.41
C THR A 366 11.85 17.53 -4.34
N HIS A 367 11.57 17.19 -5.60
CA HIS A 367 12.60 17.06 -6.63
C HIS A 367 13.10 18.45 -6.99
N PRO A 368 14.43 18.72 -6.87
CA PRO A 368 14.94 20.07 -7.12
C PRO A 368 14.62 20.63 -8.51
N GLY A 369 14.61 19.77 -9.52
CA GLY A 369 14.31 20.20 -10.90
C GLY A 369 12.85 20.51 -11.13
N LEU A 370 11.93 19.93 -10.32
CA LEU A 370 10.50 20.21 -10.43
C LEU A 370 10.08 21.38 -9.55
N GLY A 371 10.61 21.45 -8.32
CA GLY A 371 10.22 22.49 -7.38
C GLY A 371 8.76 22.42 -6.96
N ILE A 372 8.08 21.29 -7.20
CA ILE A 372 6.70 21.07 -6.75
C ILE A 372 6.76 20.42 -5.38
N PRO A 373 6.19 21.03 -4.34
CA PRO A 373 6.31 20.49 -2.99
C PRO A 373 5.85 19.04 -2.91
N ALA A 374 6.72 18.18 -2.41
CA ALA A 374 6.46 16.76 -2.18
C ALA A 374 7.08 16.40 -0.84
N LEU A 375 6.35 15.61 -0.07
CA LEU A 375 6.70 15.32 1.32
C LEU A 375 6.50 13.84 1.62
N TYR A 376 7.22 13.37 2.64
CA TYR A 376 6.93 12.09 3.30
C TYR A 376 6.69 12.40 4.78
N SER A 377 5.45 12.29 5.19
CA SER A 377 5.02 12.60 6.56
C SER A 377 4.72 11.33 7.32
N MET A 378 4.94 11.36 8.64
CA MET A 378 4.69 10.24 9.52
C MET A 378 4.26 10.75 10.89
N SER A 379 3.48 9.93 11.58
CA SER A 379 3.03 10.23 12.93
C SER A 379 3.16 8.94 13.76
N PRO A 380 4.25 8.80 14.53
CA PRO A 380 4.40 7.60 15.37
C PRO A 380 3.19 7.43 16.28
N GLY A 381 2.70 6.19 16.37
CA GLY A 381 1.47 5.87 17.11
C GLY A 381 0.27 5.60 16.20
N THR A 382 0.35 5.96 14.90
CA THR A 382 -0.70 5.59 13.95
C THR A 382 -0.63 4.10 13.62
N ARG A 383 -1.79 3.52 13.34
CA ARG A 383 -1.92 2.14 12.89
C ARG A 383 -2.20 2.13 11.39
N PHE A 384 -1.80 1.05 10.72
CA PHE A 384 -2.10 0.82 9.31
C PHE A 384 -2.57 -0.63 9.17
N ARG A 385 -3.51 -0.87 8.28
CA ARG A 385 -4.08 -2.21 8.09
C ARG A 385 -3.03 -3.21 7.62
N GLU A 386 -2.11 -2.76 6.78
CA GLU A 386 -1.08 -3.62 6.18
C GLU A 386 -0.01 -4.05 7.18
N ARG A 387 0.04 -3.40 8.32
CA ARG A 387 1.07 -3.68 9.33
C ARG A 387 0.60 -4.82 10.25
N SER A 388 1.52 -5.75 10.53
CA SER A 388 1.25 -6.84 11.46
C SER A 388 0.88 -6.28 12.84
N LEU A 389 -0.16 -6.85 13.44
CA LEU A 389 -0.57 -6.51 14.80
C LEU A 389 0.49 -6.94 15.83
N ALA A 390 1.31 -7.94 15.47
CA ALA A 390 2.37 -8.45 16.34
C ALA A 390 3.70 -7.74 16.14
N GLY A 391 3.71 -6.62 15.43
CA GLY A 391 4.92 -5.85 15.13
C GLY A 391 5.65 -5.40 16.38
N SER A 392 6.98 -5.43 16.31
CA SER A 392 7.84 -5.03 17.44
C SER A 392 9.11 -4.37 16.89
N VAL A 393 9.81 -3.65 17.77
CA VAL A 393 11.12 -3.07 17.43
C VAL A 393 12.07 -4.18 16.97
N GLY A 394 12.09 -5.30 17.67
CA GLY A 394 12.94 -6.44 17.30
C GLY A 394 12.62 -6.96 15.91
N MET A 395 11.36 -7.16 15.61
CA MET A 395 10.92 -7.68 14.30
C MET A 395 11.33 -6.74 13.16
N PHE A 396 11.01 -5.46 13.26
CA PHE A 396 11.35 -4.51 12.20
C PHE A 396 12.85 -4.26 12.09
N THR A 397 13.58 -4.31 13.21
CA THR A 397 15.05 -4.24 13.18
C THR A 397 15.64 -5.43 12.41
N ALA A 398 15.14 -6.64 12.69
CA ALA A 398 15.58 -7.86 11.97
C ALA A 398 15.27 -7.75 10.48
N LYS A 399 14.09 -7.25 10.12
CA LYS A 399 13.69 -7.02 8.72
C LYS A 399 14.64 -6.03 8.03
N LEU A 400 14.98 -4.92 8.69
CA LEU A 400 15.92 -3.94 8.13
C LEU A 400 17.31 -4.53 7.92
N ILE A 401 17.78 -5.33 8.88
CA ILE A 401 19.09 -6.00 8.76
C ILE A 401 19.11 -6.85 7.49
N LEU A 402 18.07 -7.65 7.29
CA LEU A 402 17.97 -8.51 6.10
C LEU A 402 17.98 -7.68 4.82
N GLN A 403 17.31 -6.54 4.81
CA GLN A 403 17.20 -5.70 3.61
C GLN A 403 18.48 -4.90 3.30
N GLN A 404 19.28 -4.55 4.32
CA GLN A 404 20.39 -3.60 4.14
C GLN A 404 21.78 -4.23 4.14
N TYR A 405 21.89 -5.46 4.61
CA TYR A 405 23.22 -6.08 4.77
C TYR A 405 23.28 -7.37 3.97
N UNK A 406 24.38 -7.68 3.54
CA UNK A 406 24.66 -8.80 2.76
C UNK A 406 24.53 -10.03 3.57
N UNK A 407 24.28 -11.02 3.15
CA UNK A 407 23.91 -12.20 3.71
C UNK A 407 24.65 -12.62 4.90
N ASP A 408 25.96 -12.86 4.73
CA ASP A 408 26.71 -13.35 5.90
C ASP A 408 26.69 -12.36 7.08
N ARG A 409 26.85 -11.08 6.78
CA ARG A 409 26.79 -10.06 7.83
C ARG A 409 25.41 -9.98 8.47
N ALA A 410 24.37 -10.10 7.68
CA ALA A 410 23.00 -10.11 8.20
C ALA A 410 22.81 -11.30 9.15
N ILE A 411 23.31 -12.48 8.76
CA ILE A 411 23.22 -13.69 9.60
C ILE A 411 23.92 -13.45 10.94
N ASP A 412 25.12 -12.86 10.93
CA ASP A 412 25.85 -12.57 12.18
C ASP A 412 25.04 -11.62 13.09
N MET A 413 24.52 -10.53 12.51
CA MET A 413 23.72 -9.54 13.26
C MET A 413 22.43 -10.14 13.81
N LEU A 414 21.76 -10.96 13.01
CA LEU A 414 20.52 -11.64 13.45
C LEU A 414 20.82 -12.66 14.56
N ASN A 415 21.96 -13.33 14.48
CA ASN A 415 22.42 -14.24 15.56
C ASN A 415 22.75 -13.47 16.84
N ASP A 416 23.27 -12.26 16.73
CA ASP A 416 23.47 -11.40 17.92
C ASP A 416 22.10 -11.04 18.55
N MET A 417 21.12 -10.67 17.73
CA MET A 417 19.75 -10.42 18.22
C MET A 417 19.13 -11.65 18.85
N LYS A 418 19.41 -12.84 18.29
CA LYS A 418 18.88 -14.11 18.82
C LYS A 418 19.29 -14.35 20.27
N ARG A 419 20.39 -13.77 20.74
CA ARG A 419 20.82 -13.95 22.15
C ARG A 419 19.78 -13.46 23.16
N PHE A 420 18.94 -12.48 22.79
CA PHE A 420 17.90 -11.96 23.69
C PHE A 420 16.49 -12.10 23.11
N LEU A 421 16.34 -12.60 21.86
CA LEU A 421 15.05 -12.80 21.20
C LEU A 421 14.89 -14.23 20.69
N SER A 422 15.54 -15.21 21.36
CA SER A 422 15.53 -16.63 20.90
C SER A 422 14.14 -17.26 20.95
N ASP A 423 13.23 -16.71 21.77
CA ASP A 423 11.84 -17.17 21.90
C ASP A 423 10.90 -16.51 20.86
N LYS A 424 11.44 -15.68 19.97
CA LYS A 424 10.62 -14.96 18.98
C LYS A 424 10.72 -15.66 17.63
N TYR A 425 9.58 -16.06 17.06
CA TYR A 425 9.52 -16.77 15.78
C TYR A 425 10.23 -15.96 14.67
N TYR A 426 10.07 -14.63 14.67
CA TYR A 426 10.56 -13.79 13.57
C TYR A 426 12.10 -13.79 13.47
N ILE A 427 12.81 -13.95 14.56
CA ILE A 427 14.28 -14.02 14.51
C ILE A 427 14.71 -15.24 13.69
N HIS A 428 14.11 -16.40 13.97
CA HIS A 428 14.40 -17.63 13.23
C HIS A 428 13.95 -17.51 11.77
N PHE A 429 12.81 -16.85 11.54
CA PHE A 429 12.30 -16.61 10.19
C PHE A 429 13.29 -15.77 9.36
N TYR A 430 13.76 -14.64 9.88
CA TYR A 430 14.70 -13.77 9.13
C TYR A 430 16.08 -14.43 8.98
N ILE A 431 16.53 -15.19 9.97
CA ILE A 431 17.75 -16.01 9.83
C ILE A 431 17.57 -17.01 8.69
N GLY A 432 16.41 -17.68 8.63
CA GLY A 432 16.09 -18.62 7.55
C GLY A 432 16.15 -17.97 6.17
N GLN A 433 15.56 -16.77 6.04
CA GLN A 433 15.59 -16.02 4.78
C GLN A 433 17.04 -15.70 4.36
N ALA A 434 17.84 -15.18 5.29
CA ALA A 434 19.25 -14.85 5.02
C ALA A 434 20.05 -16.09 4.61
N LEU A 435 19.75 -17.24 5.23
CA LEU A 435 20.39 -18.51 4.90
C LEU A 435 20.02 -18.99 3.49
N VAL A 436 18.75 -18.82 3.08
CA VAL A 436 18.32 -19.14 1.71
C VAL A 436 19.12 -18.30 0.70
N GLU A 437 19.20 -17.00 0.93
CA GLU A 437 19.93 -16.07 0.06
C GLU A 437 21.42 -16.42 -0.02
N SER A 438 21.97 -17.02 1.05
CA SER A 438 23.36 -17.48 1.10
C SER A 438 23.54 -18.89 0.54
N GLY A 439 22.48 -19.54 0.01
CA GLY A 439 22.54 -20.89 -0.53
C GLY A 439 22.61 -21.99 0.51
N LYS A 440 22.43 -21.67 1.78
CA LYS A 440 22.54 -22.62 2.91
C LYS A 440 21.17 -23.23 3.23
N HIS A 441 20.59 -23.93 2.23
CA HIS A 441 19.19 -24.37 2.28
C HIS A 441 18.86 -25.30 3.45
N SER A 442 19.76 -26.22 3.81
CA SER A 442 19.50 -27.13 4.95
C SER A 442 19.37 -26.36 6.26
N SER A 443 20.31 -25.45 6.51
CA SER A 443 20.27 -24.60 7.72
C SER A 443 19.06 -23.67 7.74
N ALA A 444 18.65 -23.22 6.55
CA ALA A 444 17.43 -22.38 6.42
C ALA A 444 16.19 -23.16 6.83
N ILE A 445 16.09 -24.42 6.39
CA ILE A 445 14.96 -25.30 6.75
C ILE A 445 14.90 -25.45 8.27
N ASP A 446 16.05 -25.74 8.91
CA ASP A 446 16.12 -25.86 10.37
C ASP A 446 15.63 -24.57 11.08
N ALA A 447 16.01 -23.41 10.52
CA ALA A 447 15.60 -22.12 11.07
C ALA A 447 14.07 -21.92 10.92
N PHE A 448 13.53 -22.26 9.75
CA PHE A 448 12.08 -22.14 9.52
C PHE A 448 11.28 -23.11 10.42
N GLU A 449 11.78 -24.32 10.64
CA GLU A 449 11.15 -25.26 11.55
C GLU A 449 11.07 -24.70 12.98
N LYS A 450 12.18 -24.10 13.45
CA LYS A 450 12.19 -23.43 14.75
C LYS A 450 11.21 -22.27 14.80
N SER A 451 11.11 -21.51 13.69
CA SER A 451 10.16 -20.39 13.60
C SER A 451 8.72 -20.88 13.75
N LEU A 452 8.34 -21.93 13.01
CA LEU A 452 6.98 -22.49 13.06
C LEU A 452 6.68 -23.08 14.44
N ALA A 453 7.68 -23.66 15.13
CA ALA A 453 7.53 -24.26 16.45
C ALA A 453 7.23 -23.21 17.53
N LEU A 454 7.45 -21.93 17.25
CA LEU A 454 7.18 -20.81 18.18
C LEU A 454 5.80 -20.16 17.93
N ASP A 455 4.93 -20.85 17.21
CA ASP A 455 3.51 -20.54 17.05
C ASP A 455 3.28 -19.12 16.51
N PRO A 456 3.81 -18.80 15.31
CA PRO A 456 3.61 -17.47 14.72
C PRO A 456 2.14 -17.22 14.35
N PRO A 457 1.73 -15.95 14.17
CA PRO A 457 0.41 -15.65 13.62
C PRO A 457 0.17 -16.37 12.29
N VAL A 458 -1.10 -16.63 11.97
CA VAL A 458 -1.49 -17.45 10.80
C VAL A 458 -0.87 -16.90 9.50
N GLU A 459 -0.91 -15.59 9.32
CA GLU A 459 -0.37 -14.92 8.11
C GLU A 459 1.15 -15.14 8.01
N ASP A 460 1.84 -15.04 9.15
CA ASP A 460 3.29 -15.24 9.18
C ASP A 460 3.63 -16.73 9.02
N ALA A 461 2.81 -17.64 9.60
CA ALA A 461 3.00 -19.08 9.41
C ALA A 461 2.88 -19.47 7.93
N ALA A 462 1.93 -18.87 7.21
CA ALA A 462 1.79 -19.10 5.77
C ALA A 462 3.02 -18.60 5.01
N ALA A 463 3.53 -17.41 5.38
CA ALA A 463 4.75 -16.85 4.76
C ALA A 463 5.96 -17.72 5.05
N ILE A 464 6.14 -18.19 6.29
CA ILE A 464 7.24 -19.09 6.67
C ILE A 464 7.15 -20.38 5.84
N SER A 465 5.95 -20.93 5.68
CA SER A 465 5.72 -22.14 4.87
C SER A 465 6.13 -21.92 3.41
N SER A 466 5.86 -20.75 2.85
CA SER A 466 6.26 -20.40 1.48
C SER A 466 7.79 -20.40 1.36
N PHE A 467 8.50 -19.71 2.26
CA PHE A 467 9.97 -19.66 2.22
C PHE A 467 10.59 -21.02 2.46
N MET A 468 10.01 -21.81 3.39
CA MET A 468 10.48 -23.16 3.68
C MET A 468 10.28 -24.08 2.48
N GLY A 469 9.12 -23.97 1.80
CA GLY A 469 8.84 -24.71 0.57
C GLY A 469 9.85 -24.37 -0.53
N ALA A 470 10.17 -23.09 -0.67
CA ALA A 470 11.18 -22.65 -1.64
C ALA A 470 12.55 -23.27 -1.32
N ALA A 471 12.94 -23.28 -0.04
CA ALA A 471 14.21 -23.88 0.40
C ALA A 471 14.24 -25.38 0.11
N PHE A 472 13.14 -26.09 0.37
CA PHE A 472 13.04 -27.52 0.02
C PHE A 472 13.12 -27.73 -1.49
N ASN A 473 12.46 -26.92 -2.28
CA ASN A 473 12.50 -27.00 -3.75
C ASN A 473 13.93 -26.81 -4.26
N GLN A 474 14.63 -25.81 -3.74
CA GLN A 474 16.02 -25.53 -4.13
C GLN A 474 16.97 -26.65 -3.70
N ALA A 475 16.66 -27.31 -2.59
CA ALA A 475 17.43 -28.48 -2.12
C ALA A 475 17.06 -29.79 -2.85
N GLY A 476 16.08 -29.75 -3.77
CA GLY A 476 15.62 -30.92 -4.51
C GLY A 476 14.72 -31.85 -3.70
N LYS A 477 14.25 -31.40 -2.55
CA LYS A 477 13.39 -32.19 -1.64
C LYS A 477 11.93 -31.88 -1.92
N PHE A 478 11.45 -32.31 -3.09
CA PHE A 478 10.16 -31.91 -3.62
C PHE A 478 8.96 -32.45 -2.83
N LYS A 479 9.07 -33.64 -2.24
CA LYS A 479 8.00 -34.23 -1.43
C LYS A 479 7.78 -33.41 -0.15
N GLU A 480 8.87 -33.01 0.47
CA GLU A 480 8.85 -32.18 1.68
C GLU A 480 8.31 -30.78 1.35
N ALA A 481 8.71 -30.23 0.19
CA ALA A 481 8.19 -28.95 -0.28
C ALA A 481 6.67 -28.99 -0.42
N ILE A 482 6.14 -30.02 -1.08
CA ILE A 482 4.70 -30.18 -1.28
C ILE A 482 3.98 -30.19 0.08
N ARG A 483 4.47 -31.00 1.02
CA ARG A 483 3.83 -31.14 2.33
C ARG A 483 3.74 -29.81 3.09
N VAL A 484 4.85 -29.02 3.09
CA VAL A 484 4.85 -27.75 3.82
C VAL A 484 4.03 -26.68 3.10
N LEU A 485 4.07 -26.69 1.76
CA LEU A 485 3.33 -25.72 0.95
C LEU A 485 1.82 -25.96 1.00
N GLU A 486 1.39 -27.24 1.03
CA GLU A 486 -0.03 -27.57 1.20
C GLU A 486 -0.56 -27.05 2.55
N LYS A 487 0.24 -27.17 3.61
CA LYS A 487 -0.11 -26.60 4.91
C LYS A 487 -0.23 -25.07 4.83
N GLY A 488 0.74 -24.42 4.16
CA GLY A 488 0.68 -22.97 3.95
C GLY A 488 -0.55 -22.54 3.16
N ALA A 489 -0.90 -23.27 2.10
CA ALA A 489 -2.08 -22.99 1.29
C ALA A 489 -3.38 -23.14 2.10
N ALA A 490 -3.41 -24.09 3.04
CA ALA A 490 -4.57 -24.26 3.93
C ALA A 490 -4.70 -23.09 4.91
N LEU A 491 -3.56 -22.50 5.35
CA LEU A 491 -3.57 -21.35 6.24
C LEU A 491 -3.97 -20.07 5.52
N ASP A 492 -3.52 -19.90 4.28
CA ASP A 492 -3.81 -18.70 3.47
C ASP A 492 -3.99 -19.11 2.01
N PRO A 493 -5.23 -19.36 1.59
CA PRO A 493 -5.53 -19.83 0.23
C PRO A 493 -5.39 -18.77 -0.86
N ASP A 494 -5.07 -17.52 -0.51
CA ASP A 494 -4.95 -16.43 -1.48
C ASP A 494 -3.49 -16.10 -1.83
N ARG A 495 -2.54 -16.96 -1.43
CA ARG A 495 -1.13 -16.73 -1.67
C ARG A 495 -0.65 -17.40 -2.97
N THR A 496 -0.52 -16.57 -4.02
CA THR A 496 -0.04 -17.05 -5.32
C THR A 496 1.36 -17.63 -5.27
N ASP A 497 2.23 -17.11 -4.39
CA ASP A 497 3.61 -17.60 -4.26
C ASP A 497 3.64 -19.07 -3.80
N ILE A 498 2.73 -19.45 -2.89
CA ILE A 498 2.63 -20.84 -2.43
C ILE A 498 2.20 -21.77 -3.58
N PHE A 499 1.15 -21.37 -4.32
CA PHE A 499 0.67 -22.20 -5.44
C PHE A 499 1.68 -22.29 -6.57
N ASN A 500 2.46 -21.23 -6.81
CA ASN A 500 3.55 -21.26 -7.79
C ASN A 500 4.60 -22.30 -7.39
N GLN A 501 5.01 -22.28 -6.12
CA GLN A 501 5.97 -23.23 -5.57
C GLN A 501 5.45 -24.67 -5.61
N LEU A 502 4.16 -24.86 -5.31
CA LEU A 502 3.49 -26.17 -5.41
C LEU A 502 3.52 -26.69 -6.84
N GLY A 503 3.14 -25.83 -7.79
CA GLY A 503 3.15 -26.19 -9.21
C GLY A 503 4.52 -26.66 -9.65
N TYR A 504 5.56 -25.93 -9.26
CA TYR A 504 6.96 -26.31 -9.55
C TYR A 504 7.30 -27.67 -8.93
N ALA A 505 6.99 -27.87 -7.65
CA ALA A 505 7.33 -29.12 -6.93
C ALA A 505 6.59 -30.33 -7.54
N TYR A 506 5.31 -30.17 -7.85
CA TYR A 506 4.53 -31.23 -8.52
C TYR A 506 5.11 -31.55 -9.90
N PHE A 507 5.47 -30.51 -10.68
CA PHE A 507 6.11 -30.70 -12.00
C PHE A 507 7.39 -31.52 -11.86
N ARG A 508 8.23 -31.17 -10.88
CA ARG A 508 9.51 -31.89 -10.66
C ARG A 508 9.29 -33.35 -10.20
N GLN A 509 8.14 -33.62 -9.56
CA GLN A 509 7.74 -35.00 -9.18
C GLN A 509 6.97 -35.71 -10.30
N LYS A 510 6.86 -35.11 -11.48
CA LYS A 510 6.12 -35.62 -12.65
C LYS A 510 4.62 -35.83 -12.34
N ASN A 511 4.09 -35.13 -11.31
CA ASN A 511 2.67 -35.10 -11.04
C ASN A 511 2.09 -33.91 -11.81
N HIS A 512 1.88 -34.11 -13.11
CA HIS A 512 1.49 -33.03 -14.01
C HIS A 512 0.08 -32.54 -13.72
N GLN A 513 -0.84 -33.41 -13.27
CA GLN A 513 -2.17 -32.96 -12.88
C GLN A 513 -2.12 -32.07 -11.65
N GLY A 514 -1.35 -32.48 -10.62
CA GLY A 514 -1.17 -31.63 -9.42
C GLY A 514 -0.54 -30.28 -9.76
N ALA A 515 0.38 -30.25 -10.72
CA ALA A 515 0.99 -29.00 -11.18
C ALA A 515 -0.05 -28.10 -11.86
N ILE A 516 -0.90 -28.68 -12.72
CA ILE A 516 -1.99 -27.92 -13.39
C ILE A 516 -2.91 -27.31 -12.34
N ASP A 517 -3.37 -28.12 -11.39
CA ASP A 517 -4.30 -27.65 -10.33
C ASP A 517 -3.70 -26.48 -9.53
N ALA A 518 -2.39 -26.56 -9.22
CA ALA A 518 -1.71 -25.50 -8.49
C ALA A 518 -1.58 -24.22 -9.33
N PHE A 519 -1.15 -24.35 -10.59
CA PHE A 519 -1.03 -23.17 -11.47
C PHE A 519 -2.40 -22.57 -11.83
N GLU A 520 -3.45 -23.40 -11.90
CA GLU A 520 -4.84 -22.88 -12.06
C GLU A 520 -5.23 -22.02 -10.85
N SER A 521 -4.80 -22.41 -9.65
CA SER A 521 -5.01 -21.58 -8.45
C SER A 521 -4.31 -20.22 -8.59
N VAL A 522 -3.10 -20.19 -9.18
CA VAL A 522 -2.41 -18.93 -9.43
C VAL A 522 -3.21 -18.05 -10.40
N ILE A 523 -3.64 -18.59 -11.55
CA ILE A 523 -4.35 -17.78 -12.56
C ILE A 523 -5.75 -17.37 -12.10
N ARG A 524 -6.37 -18.15 -11.21
CA ARG A 524 -7.64 -17.75 -10.58
C ARG A 524 -7.44 -16.51 -9.70
N LEU A 525 -6.32 -16.45 -8.97
CA LEU A 525 -6.00 -15.31 -8.09
C LEU A 525 -5.40 -14.15 -8.86
N ASN A 526 -4.66 -14.44 -9.93
CA ASN A 526 -3.99 -13.44 -10.78
C ASN A 526 -4.16 -13.82 -12.26
N PRO A 527 -5.30 -13.45 -12.86
CA PRO A 527 -5.58 -13.83 -14.27
C PRO A 527 -4.62 -13.24 -15.31
N SER A 528 -3.76 -12.30 -14.92
CA SER A 528 -2.80 -11.70 -15.85
C SER A 528 -1.41 -12.37 -15.79
N SER A 529 -1.26 -13.46 -15.04
CA SER A 529 0.03 -14.15 -14.91
C SER A 529 0.31 -15.03 -16.12
N ALA A 530 0.84 -14.41 -17.17
CA ALA A 530 1.12 -15.10 -18.44
C ALA A 530 2.00 -16.34 -18.26
N ILE A 531 3.02 -16.25 -17.40
CA ILE A 531 3.96 -17.35 -17.16
C ILE A 531 3.23 -18.60 -16.65
N ASP A 532 2.18 -18.43 -15.84
CA ASP A 532 1.49 -19.58 -15.26
C ASP A 532 0.55 -20.24 -16.27
N TYR A 533 -0.03 -19.49 -17.21
CA TYR A 533 -0.69 -20.11 -18.35
C TYR A 533 0.29 -20.97 -19.16
N ALA A 534 1.52 -20.48 -19.39
CA ALA A 534 2.54 -21.23 -20.11
C ALA A 534 2.96 -22.48 -19.33
N ASN A 535 3.06 -22.38 -17.99
CA ASN A 535 3.37 -23.54 -17.14
C ASN A 535 2.26 -24.61 -17.23
N ILE A 536 0.99 -24.19 -17.25
CA ILE A 536 -0.15 -25.11 -17.44
C ILE A 536 -0.01 -25.81 -18.81
N GLY A 537 0.28 -25.05 -19.87
CA GLY A 537 0.51 -25.59 -21.21
C GLY A 537 1.59 -26.64 -21.23
N THR A 538 2.70 -26.38 -20.52
CA THR A 538 3.81 -27.34 -20.40
C THR A 538 3.33 -28.65 -19.77
N ASN A 539 2.55 -28.57 -18.70
CA ASN A 539 2.06 -29.78 -18.01
C ASN A 539 1.04 -30.56 -18.86
N TYR A 540 0.17 -29.88 -19.60
CA TYR A 540 -0.71 -30.57 -20.55
C TYR A 540 0.09 -31.27 -21.66
N ARG A 541 1.16 -30.63 -22.16
CA ARG A 541 2.05 -31.26 -23.14
C ARG A 541 2.67 -32.53 -22.56
N GLU A 542 3.15 -32.52 -21.33
CA GLU A 542 3.72 -33.69 -20.66
C GLU A 542 2.71 -34.82 -20.48
N LEU A 543 1.43 -34.49 -20.32
CA LEU A 543 0.34 -35.45 -20.24
C LEU A 543 -0.09 -35.97 -21.63
N GLY A 544 0.42 -35.38 -22.70
CA GLY A 544 0.05 -35.76 -24.08
C GLY A 544 -1.23 -35.08 -24.56
N ASP A 545 -1.78 -34.12 -23.78
CA ASP A 545 -2.96 -33.37 -24.15
C ASP A 545 -2.53 -32.16 -24.99
N ILE A 546 -2.33 -32.43 -26.28
CA ILE A 546 -1.77 -31.42 -27.20
C ILE A 546 -2.74 -30.25 -27.42
N GLU A 547 -4.05 -30.54 -27.43
CA GLU A 547 -5.07 -29.51 -27.65
C GLU A 547 -5.04 -28.45 -26.54
N ASN A 548 -5.08 -28.87 -25.28
CA ASN A 548 -5.00 -27.97 -24.15
C ASN A 548 -3.63 -27.29 -24.06
N ALA A 549 -2.55 -28.01 -24.37
CA ALA A 549 -1.20 -27.41 -24.39
C ALA A 549 -1.15 -26.21 -25.35
N ILE A 550 -1.68 -26.37 -26.56
CA ILE A 550 -1.70 -25.30 -27.57
C ILE A 550 -2.55 -24.11 -27.06
N PHE A 551 -3.73 -24.41 -26.51
CA PHE A 551 -4.65 -23.40 -25.98
C PHE A 551 -3.94 -22.53 -24.91
N TYR A 552 -3.32 -23.17 -23.92
CA TYR A 552 -2.69 -22.45 -22.80
C TYR A 552 -1.43 -21.69 -23.23
N TYR A 553 -0.60 -22.23 -24.14
CA TYR A 553 0.53 -21.49 -24.70
C TYR A 553 0.06 -20.26 -25.48
N HIS A 554 -1.01 -20.43 -26.25
CA HIS A 554 -1.56 -19.32 -27.02
C HIS A 554 -2.05 -18.20 -26.09
N THR A 555 -2.82 -18.56 -25.05
CA THR A 555 -3.31 -17.61 -24.05
C THR A 555 -2.15 -16.87 -23.36
N ALA A 556 -1.10 -17.61 -22.98
CA ALA A 556 0.09 -17.01 -22.36
C ALA A 556 0.71 -15.96 -23.27
N LEU A 557 0.86 -16.26 -24.57
CA LEU A 557 1.49 -15.36 -25.53
C LEU A 557 0.60 -14.18 -25.92
N GLU A 558 -0.72 -14.31 -25.80
CA GLU A 558 -1.64 -13.17 -25.95
C GLU A 558 -1.42 -12.14 -24.82
N ILE A 559 -1.14 -12.63 -23.61
CA ILE A 559 -0.89 -11.76 -22.46
C ILE A 559 0.55 -11.20 -22.51
N ASP A 560 1.54 -12.07 -22.76
CA ASP A 560 2.95 -11.67 -22.83
C ASP A 560 3.64 -12.39 -23.99
N PRO A 561 3.79 -11.70 -25.13
CA PRO A 561 4.49 -12.27 -26.28
C PRO A 561 5.97 -12.58 -26.06
N GLY A 562 6.54 -12.18 -24.92
CA GLY A 562 7.97 -12.35 -24.60
C GLY A 562 8.35 -13.70 -24.02
N ILE A 563 7.40 -14.62 -23.79
CA ILE A 563 7.70 -15.90 -23.14
C ILE A 563 8.29 -16.88 -24.17
N GLU A 564 9.61 -16.96 -24.24
CA GLU A 564 10.33 -17.70 -25.29
C GLU A 564 10.02 -19.20 -25.29
N PHE A 565 9.96 -19.85 -24.10
CA PHE A 565 9.69 -21.29 -24.08
C PHE A 565 8.26 -21.60 -24.57
N ALA A 566 7.31 -20.71 -24.32
CA ALA A 566 5.95 -20.87 -24.83
C ALA A 566 5.91 -20.77 -26.35
N LYS A 567 6.64 -19.79 -26.94
CA LYS A 567 6.77 -19.66 -28.40
C LYS A 567 7.37 -20.94 -29.02
N THR A 568 8.49 -21.39 -28.46
CA THR A 568 9.21 -22.56 -28.94
C THR A 568 8.32 -23.80 -28.89
N ASN A 569 7.65 -24.03 -27.77
CA ASN A 569 6.80 -25.21 -27.61
C ASN A 569 5.56 -25.13 -28.50
N LEU A 570 4.92 -23.97 -28.61
CA LEU A 570 3.77 -23.78 -29.50
C LEU A 570 4.13 -24.09 -30.95
N THR A 571 5.28 -23.56 -31.41
CA THR A 571 5.78 -23.79 -32.78
C THR A 571 5.99 -25.28 -33.03
N ARG A 572 6.64 -25.99 -32.08
CA ARG A 572 6.87 -27.46 -32.23
C ARG A 572 5.57 -28.24 -32.32
N LEU A 573 4.58 -27.88 -31.49
CA LEU A 573 3.28 -28.57 -31.44
C LEU A 573 2.46 -28.33 -32.70
N THR A 574 2.58 -27.13 -33.30
CA THR A 574 1.79 -26.78 -34.49
C THR A 574 2.46 -27.17 -35.80
N GLN A 575 3.80 -27.31 -35.85
CA GLN A 575 4.54 -27.72 -37.05
C GLN A 575 4.64 -29.25 -37.20
N GLY A 576 4.32 -29.98 -36.16
CA GLY A 576 4.33 -31.44 -36.19
C GLY A 576 3.05 -32.06 -36.71
N LYS A 577 2.13 -31.28 -37.27
CA LYS A 577 0.90 -31.76 -37.91
C LYS A 577 1.03 -31.83 -39.43
#